data_1ace112b07586cb92ae88b502b218fff
#
_entry.id   1ace112b07586cb92ae88b502b218fff
#
_cell.length_a   1.000
_cell.length_b   1.000
_cell.length_c   1.000
_cell.angle_alpha   90.00
_cell.angle_beta   90.00
_cell.angle_gamma   90.00
#
_symmetry.space_group_name_H-M   'P 1'
#
loop_
_entity.id
_entity.type
_entity.pdbx_description
1 polymer ?
#
loop_
_entity_poly.entity_id
_entity_poly.type
_entity_poly.pdbx_seq_one_letter_code
_entity_poly.pdbx_strand_id
1 'polypeptide(L)'
;MCEKFIEILSKKKTWIFLIMCLMVHVCNSILFFCIGLIPLSMLNILSTIFYSIIIASYREDKDFYIIFTYFEIITFSLISELFSGGSFFYIFYVIGMISSVYYLLPPRRRLKQVFQCFGIVYAIAIYYIHIKEICIFPEFLDLSKSCKNEIGLLNLCITLFTLFYISNLYFFEMNAATEKLSYCSDHDLMTGLFNRRFFEHIMERNKSENENKYTIAIFDIDDFKKVNDTYGHQAGDEVLKTVSKTIEESSNNEFVTVRWGGEEFVLYMPRTEEIRAFEHLEYLRKRIANTDIVYDDKKINVTVTVGMCTGSDLTDYELVIRTADDRLYYGKRNGKNCVVK
;
A
#
# COMPACT_ATOMS: atom_id res chain seq x y z
N MET A 1 15.49 6.52 3.77
CA MET A 1 16.35 5.30 3.83
C MET A 1 15.59 4.13 4.48
N CYS A 2 14.89 4.33 5.58
CA CYS A 2 14.11 3.30 6.27
C CYS A 2 12.97 2.72 5.40
N GLU A 3 12.19 3.57 4.72
CA GLU A 3 11.09 3.15 3.85
C GLU A 3 11.52 2.25 2.68
N LYS A 4 12.60 2.63 1.96
CA LYS A 4 13.16 1.77 0.90
C LYS A 4 13.62 0.42 1.42
N PHE A 5 14.18 0.38 2.63
CA PHE A 5 14.62 -0.87 3.25
C PHE A 5 13.43 -1.77 3.57
N ILE A 6 12.36 -1.21 4.14
CA ILE A 6 11.13 -1.96 4.47
C ILE A 6 10.40 -2.43 3.20
N GLU A 7 10.39 -1.63 2.13
CA GLU A 7 9.84 -2.05 0.83
C GLU A 7 10.57 -3.27 0.26
N ILE A 8 11.90 -3.31 0.37
CA ILE A 8 12.71 -4.46 -0.03
C ILE A 8 12.38 -5.68 0.83
N LEU A 9 12.23 -5.49 2.15
CA LEU A 9 11.85 -6.57 3.07
C LEU A 9 10.47 -7.14 2.76
N SER A 10 9.51 -6.27 2.45
CA SER A 10 8.16 -6.68 2.08
C SER A 10 8.13 -7.48 0.77
N LYS A 11 8.85 -7.04 -0.27
CA LYS A 11 8.97 -7.78 -1.54
C LYS A 11 9.62 -9.15 -1.36
N LYS A 12 10.56 -9.29 -0.43
CA LYS A 12 11.30 -10.55 -0.16
C LYS A 12 10.81 -11.29 1.09
N LYS A 13 9.63 -10.96 1.61
CA LYS A 13 9.13 -11.49 2.89
C LYS A 13 9.18 -13.02 3.00
N THR A 14 8.75 -13.73 1.96
CA THR A 14 8.76 -15.20 1.93
C THR A 14 10.19 -15.74 2.00
N TRP A 15 11.09 -15.19 1.21
CA TRP A 15 12.49 -15.62 1.18
C TRP A 15 13.20 -15.38 2.53
N ILE A 16 12.96 -14.22 3.15
CA ILE A 16 13.51 -13.89 4.48
C ILE A 16 12.94 -14.84 5.52
N PHE A 17 11.64 -15.14 5.47
CA PHE A 17 11.01 -16.10 6.38
C PHE A 17 11.63 -17.51 6.26
N LEU A 18 11.88 -17.97 5.02
CA LEU A 18 12.56 -19.25 4.78
C LEU A 18 13.97 -19.28 5.37
N ILE A 19 14.74 -18.18 5.23
CA ILE A 19 16.07 -18.08 5.85
C ILE A 19 15.99 -18.10 7.37
N MET A 20 15.03 -17.40 7.97
CA MET A 20 14.82 -17.44 9.42
C MET A 20 14.55 -18.86 9.90
N CYS A 21 13.68 -19.62 9.21
CA CYS A 21 13.41 -21.02 9.52
C CYS A 21 14.69 -21.87 9.41
N LEU A 22 15.46 -21.71 8.32
CA LEU A 22 16.74 -22.39 8.15
C LEU A 22 17.69 -22.13 9.32
N MET A 23 17.87 -20.86 9.71
CA MET A 23 18.76 -20.48 10.81
C MET A 23 18.33 -21.09 12.14
N VAL A 24 17.03 -21.11 12.43
CA VAL A 24 16.49 -21.75 13.65
C VAL A 24 16.84 -23.23 13.69
N HIS A 25 16.64 -23.97 12.58
CA HIS A 25 16.96 -25.41 12.54
C HIS A 25 18.46 -25.68 12.63
N VAL A 26 19.30 -24.87 11.99
CA VAL A 26 20.77 -24.98 12.13
C VAL A 26 21.19 -24.76 13.59
N CYS A 27 20.72 -23.70 14.23
CA CYS A 27 21.05 -23.42 15.63
C CYS A 27 20.55 -24.51 16.57
N ASN A 28 19.30 -24.97 16.38
CA ASN A 28 18.71 -26.03 17.19
C ASN A 28 19.41 -27.36 16.98
N SER A 29 19.87 -27.73 15.76
CA SER A 29 20.63 -28.96 15.52
C SER A 29 21.91 -28.99 16.32
N ILE A 30 22.65 -27.88 16.36
CA ILE A 30 23.88 -27.75 17.16
C ILE A 30 23.56 -27.79 18.66
N LEU A 31 22.58 -27.03 19.10
CA LEU A 31 22.16 -26.99 20.51
C LEU A 31 21.80 -28.34 21.04
N PHE A 32 20.92 -29.10 20.36
CA PHE A 32 20.47 -30.41 20.79
C PHE A 32 21.58 -31.46 20.72
N PHE A 33 22.51 -31.35 19.77
CA PHE A 33 23.70 -32.19 19.74
C PHE A 33 24.58 -31.94 20.97
N CYS A 34 24.86 -30.70 21.34
CA CYS A 34 25.66 -30.32 22.49
C CYS A 34 25.02 -30.76 23.82
N ILE A 35 23.70 -30.75 23.94
CA ILE A 35 22.96 -31.20 25.12
C ILE A 35 22.91 -32.73 25.21
N GLY A 36 23.08 -33.46 24.09
CA GLY A 36 22.97 -34.90 24.02
C GLY A 36 21.57 -35.40 23.60
N LEU A 37 20.68 -34.53 23.16
CA LEU A 37 19.35 -34.87 22.63
C LEU A 37 19.45 -35.22 21.13
N ILE A 38 20.13 -36.34 20.86
CA ILE A 38 20.50 -36.75 19.49
C ILE A 38 19.29 -36.88 18.55
N PRO A 39 18.13 -37.49 18.94
CA PRO A 39 16.98 -37.59 18.04
C PRO A 39 16.45 -36.22 17.57
N LEU A 40 16.41 -35.21 18.45
CA LEU A 40 16.00 -33.86 18.12
C LEU A 40 17.03 -33.12 17.23
N SER A 41 18.33 -33.37 17.49
CA SER A 41 19.39 -32.88 16.62
C SER A 41 19.25 -33.41 15.20
N MET A 42 19.04 -34.71 15.03
CA MET A 42 18.84 -35.35 13.71
C MET A 42 17.60 -34.80 12.99
N LEU A 43 16.49 -34.63 13.71
CA LEU A 43 15.27 -34.04 13.14
C LEU A 43 15.53 -32.60 12.60
N ASN A 44 16.26 -31.77 13.35
CA ASN A 44 16.63 -30.43 12.92
C ASN A 44 17.59 -30.44 11.72
N ILE A 45 18.51 -31.43 11.61
CA ILE A 45 19.34 -31.61 10.41
C ILE A 45 18.49 -31.91 9.17
N LEU A 46 17.48 -32.77 9.28
CA LEU A 46 16.56 -33.07 8.19
C LEU A 46 15.81 -31.80 7.72
N SER A 47 15.28 -31.03 8.67
CA SER A 47 14.65 -29.74 8.35
C SER A 47 15.64 -28.74 7.74
N THR A 48 16.90 -28.71 8.20
CA THR A 48 17.96 -27.86 7.60
C THR A 48 18.18 -28.22 6.12
N ILE A 49 18.25 -29.51 5.80
CA ILE A 49 18.38 -29.98 4.40
C ILE A 49 17.16 -29.57 3.59
N PHE A 50 15.95 -29.77 4.13
CA PHE A 50 14.69 -29.37 3.48
C PHE A 50 14.67 -27.87 3.15
N TYR A 51 14.98 -26.99 4.10
CA TYR A 51 15.00 -25.55 3.87
C TYR A 51 16.12 -25.13 2.89
N SER A 52 17.28 -25.80 2.94
CA SER A 52 18.36 -25.53 1.98
C SER A 52 17.92 -25.82 0.53
N ILE A 53 17.20 -26.94 0.31
CA ILE A 53 16.65 -27.30 -1.01
C ILE A 53 15.58 -26.28 -1.43
N ILE A 54 14.67 -25.90 -0.53
CA ILE A 54 13.61 -24.94 -0.81
C ILE A 54 14.21 -23.57 -1.20
N ILE A 55 15.17 -23.07 -0.43
CA ILE A 55 15.81 -21.78 -0.70
C ILE A 55 16.59 -21.80 -2.03
N ALA A 56 17.30 -22.90 -2.33
CA ALA A 56 18.01 -23.05 -3.61
C ALA A 56 17.07 -23.11 -4.82
N SER A 57 15.84 -23.59 -4.65
CA SER A 57 14.82 -23.70 -5.70
C SER A 57 13.84 -22.53 -5.71
N TYR A 58 13.99 -21.55 -4.83
CA TYR A 58 13.01 -20.49 -4.59
C TYR A 58 12.76 -19.62 -5.83
N ARG A 59 11.48 -19.40 -6.13
CA ARG A 59 10.98 -18.47 -7.15
C ARG A 59 9.84 -17.66 -6.56
N GLU A 60 9.86 -16.35 -6.73
CA GLU A 60 8.96 -15.39 -6.07
C GLU A 60 7.46 -15.63 -6.36
N ASP A 61 7.12 -16.21 -7.51
CA ASP A 61 5.70 -16.31 -7.96
C ASP A 61 4.97 -17.58 -7.49
N LYS A 62 5.52 -18.36 -6.54
CA LYS A 62 4.95 -19.65 -6.19
C LYS A 62 4.59 -19.77 -4.73
N ASP A 63 3.29 -19.84 -4.44
CA ASP A 63 2.71 -20.01 -3.10
C ASP A 63 3.11 -21.32 -2.42
N PHE A 64 3.51 -22.34 -3.19
CA PHE A 64 3.77 -23.67 -2.64
C PHE A 64 4.90 -23.66 -1.59
N TYR A 65 5.89 -22.76 -1.68
CA TYR A 65 6.98 -22.67 -0.69
C TYR A 65 6.44 -22.40 0.72
N ILE A 66 5.49 -21.49 0.85
CA ILE A 66 4.85 -21.20 2.14
C ILE A 66 3.96 -22.35 2.59
N ILE A 67 3.28 -23.02 1.67
CA ILE A 67 2.44 -24.18 1.98
C ILE A 67 3.30 -25.32 2.54
N PHE A 68 4.41 -25.65 1.87
CA PHE A 68 5.33 -26.68 2.37
C PHE A 68 5.96 -26.31 3.70
N THR A 69 6.42 -25.07 3.86
CA THR A 69 6.96 -24.56 5.12
C THR A 69 5.93 -24.64 6.25
N TYR A 70 4.67 -24.30 5.98
CA TYR A 70 3.60 -24.43 6.96
C TYR A 70 3.46 -25.87 7.46
N PHE A 71 3.33 -26.84 6.55
CA PHE A 71 3.20 -28.24 6.91
C PHE A 71 4.45 -28.79 7.59
N GLU A 72 5.63 -28.36 7.17
CA GLU A 72 6.88 -28.75 7.81
C GLU A 72 6.90 -28.28 9.27
N ILE A 73 6.65 -26.99 9.55
CA ILE A 73 6.71 -26.42 10.91
C ILE A 73 5.70 -27.09 11.85
N ILE A 74 4.43 -27.29 11.42
CA ILE A 74 3.43 -27.90 12.29
C ILE A 74 3.72 -29.38 12.54
N THR A 75 4.22 -30.11 11.53
CA THR A 75 4.59 -31.52 11.66
C THR A 75 5.87 -31.69 12.49
N PHE A 76 6.88 -30.85 12.23
CA PHE A 76 8.10 -30.77 13.02
C PHE A 76 7.76 -30.53 14.51
N SER A 77 6.88 -29.56 14.78
CA SER A 77 6.46 -29.22 16.14
C SER A 77 5.80 -30.40 16.85
N LEU A 78 4.94 -31.15 16.16
CA LEU A 78 4.28 -32.32 16.70
C LEU A 78 5.28 -33.46 17.03
N ILE A 79 6.18 -33.74 16.08
CA ILE A 79 7.21 -34.81 16.26
C ILE A 79 8.17 -34.39 17.37
N SER A 80 8.61 -33.15 17.42
CA SER A 80 9.52 -32.64 18.45
C SER A 80 8.90 -32.68 19.85
N GLU A 81 7.58 -32.41 19.95
CA GLU A 81 6.87 -32.55 21.23
C GLU A 81 6.78 -34.00 21.71
N LEU A 82 6.57 -34.94 20.77
CA LEU A 82 6.63 -36.38 21.06
C LEU A 82 8.02 -36.83 21.48
N PHE A 83 9.09 -36.23 20.97
CA PHE A 83 10.47 -36.58 21.34
C PHE A 83 10.87 -36.03 22.71
N SER A 84 10.35 -34.84 23.05
CA SER A 84 10.64 -34.20 24.34
C SER A 84 9.69 -34.58 25.48
N GLY A 85 8.66 -35.36 25.19
CA GLY A 85 7.61 -35.68 26.18
C GLY A 85 6.84 -34.42 26.62
N GLY A 86 6.61 -33.50 25.73
CA GLY A 86 5.92 -32.26 26.04
C GLY A 86 6.76 -31.18 26.75
N SER A 87 8.08 -31.36 26.84
CA SER A 87 8.91 -30.50 27.69
C SER A 87 9.23 -29.13 27.06
N PHE A 88 9.21 -28.99 25.72
CA PHE A 88 9.82 -27.84 25.06
C PHE A 88 8.84 -26.81 24.48
N PHE A 89 7.53 -27.01 24.68
CA PHE A 89 6.48 -26.05 24.29
C PHE A 89 6.50 -25.67 22.80
N TYR A 90 6.70 -26.65 21.92
CA TYR A 90 6.65 -26.45 20.46
C TYR A 90 5.28 -25.94 19.96
N ILE A 91 4.26 -25.94 20.83
CA ILE A 91 2.97 -25.30 20.59
C ILE A 91 3.11 -23.83 20.19
N PHE A 92 4.14 -23.13 20.68
CA PHE A 92 4.39 -21.74 20.33
C PHE A 92 4.64 -21.57 18.83
N TYR A 93 5.37 -22.47 18.17
CA TYR A 93 5.58 -22.42 16.73
C TYR A 93 4.30 -22.60 15.94
N VAL A 94 3.42 -23.49 16.38
CA VAL A 94 2.11 -23.70 15.74
C VAL A 94 1.22 -22.46 15.88
N ILE A 95 1.19 -21.83 17.05
CA ILE A 95 0.48 -20.58 17.29
C ILE A 95 1.04 -19.45 16.40
N GLY A 96 2.37 -19.37 16.33
CA GLY A 96 3.05 -18.43 15.41
C GLY A 96 2.67 -18.65 13.96
N MET A 97 2.59 -19.91 13.51
CA MET A 97 2.21 -20.24 12.13
C MET A 97 0.74 -19.97 11.82
N ILE A 98 -0.19 -20.21 12.74
CA ILE A 98 -1.61 -19.87 12.55
C ILE A 98 -1.77 -18.37 12.24
N SER A 99 -1.02 -17.51 12.93
CA SER A 99 -1.02 -16.05 12.71
C SER A 99 -0.29 -15.66 11.42
N SER A 100 0.88 -16.25 11.17
CA SER A 100 1.77 -15.94 10.04
C SER A 100 1.17 -16.31 8.69
N VAL A 101 0.45 -17.41 8.60
CA VAL A 101 -0.24 -17.89 7.39
C VAL A 101 -1.20 -16.83 6.84
N TYR A 102 -1.87 -16.07 7.71
CA TYR A 102 -2.82 -15.07 7.26
C TYR A 102 -2.15 -13.95 6.46
N TYR A 103 -0.91 -13.65 6.78
CA TYR A 103 -0.13 -12.62 6.09
C TYR A 103 0.69 -13.18 4.91
N LEU A 104 1.32 -14.33 5.07
CA LEU A 104 2.24 -14.89 4.07
C LEU A 104 1.53 -15.50 2.86
N LEU A 105 0.33 -16.08 3.04
CA LEU A 105 -0.46 -16.64 1.93
C LEU A 105 -1.23 -15.56 1.16
N PRO A 106 -1.40 -15.75 -0.16
CA PRO A 106 -2.19 -14.85 -0.99
C PRO A 106 -3.65 -14.74 -0.51
N PRO A 107 -4.41 -13.72 -0.94
CA PRO A 107 -5.72 -13.35 -0.38
C PRO A 107 -6.86 -14.34 -0.69
N ARG A 108 -6.59 -15.65 -0.72
CA ARG A 108 -7.58 -16.71 -0.89
C ARG A 108 -8.19 -17.08 0.46
N ARG A 109 -9.26 -16.39 0.85
CA ARG A 109 -9.88 -16.53 2.17
C ARG A 109 -10.15 -17.99 2.60
N ARG A 110 -10.72 -18.81 1.71
CA ARG A 110 -11.03 -20.23 2.01
C ARG A 110 -9.77 -21.04 2.32
N LEU A 111 -8.71 -20.83 1.56
CA LEU A 111 -7.43 -21.52 1.76
C LEU A 111 -6.84 -21.18 3.14
N LYS A 112 -6.81 -19.89 3.49
CA LYS A 112 -6.34 -19.43 4.80
C LYS A 112 -7.11 -20.04 5.96
N GLN A 113 -8.44 -20.12 5.85
CA GLN A 113 -9.28 -20.76 6.88
C GLN A 113 -8.98 -22.26 7.04
N VAL A 114 -8.76 -22.97 5.94
CA VAL A 114 -8.37 -24.40 5.99
C VAL A 114 -7.04 -24.57 6.73
N PHE A 115 -6.02 -23.78 6.43
CA PHE A 115 -4.73 -23.85 7.14
C PHE A 115 -4.87 -23.50 8.62
N GLN A 116 -5.68 -22.49 8.96
CA GLN A 116 -5.93 -22.18 10.37
C GLN A 116 -6.60 -23.35 11.11
N CYS A 117 -7.59 -24.01 10.50
CA CYS A 117 -8.21 -25.19 11.08
C CYS A 117 -7.20 -26.33 11.31
N PHE A 118 -6.32 -26.60 10.33
CA PHE A 118 -5.23 -27.58 10.51
C PHE A 118 -4.32 -27.20 11.68
N GLY A 119 -3.88 -25.93 11.74
CA GLY A 119 -3.04 -25.44 12.83
C GLY A 119 -3.70 -25.62 14.20
N ILE A 120 -5.00 -25.32 14.32
CA ILE A 120 -5.75 -25.52 15.57
C ILE A 120 -5.78 -27.01 15.97
N VAL A 121 -6.02 -27.92 15.02
CA VAL A 121 -6.02 -29.37 15.29
C VAL A 121 -4.64 -29.83 15.79
N TYR A 122 -3.56 -29.37 15.14
CA TYR A 122 -2.19 -29.69 15.60
C TYR A 122 -1.89 -29.09 16.97
N ALA A 123 -2.31 -27.85 17.25
CA ALA A 123 -2.13 -27.22 18.56
C ALA A 123 -2.84 -28.02 19.66
N ILE A 124 -4.06 -28.51 19.41
CA ILE A 124 -4.78 -29.37 20.36
C ILE A 124 -4.04 -30.69 20.58
N ALA A 125 -3.55 -31.32 19.51
CA ALA A 125 -2.78 -32.55 19.60
C ALA A 125 -1.47 -32.40 20.43
N ILE A 126 -0.72 -31.30 20.15
CA ILE A 126 0.50 -30.96 20.88
C ILE A 126 0.19 -30.69 22.35
N TYR A 127 -0.87 -29.95 22.65
CA TYR A 127 -1.30 -29.68 24.02
C TYR A 127 -1.68 -31.00 24.78
N TYR A 128 -2.33 -31.93 24.08
CA TYR A 128 -2.65 -33.24 24.64
C TYR A 128 -1.38 -34.05 24.96
N ILE A 129 -0.38 -34.08 24.06
CA ILE A 129 0.93 -34.68 24.28
C ILE A 129 1.60 -34.08 25.52
N HIS A 130 1.57 -32.74 25.64
CA HIS A 130 2.14 -32.03 26.77
C HIS A 130 1.51 -32.45 28.12
N ILE A 131 0.16 -32.51 28.20
CA ILE A 131 -0.53 -32.89 29.44
C ILE A 131 -0.28 -34.35 29.83
N LYS A 132 -0.20 -35.24 28.83
CA LYS A 132 -0.03 -36.66 29.03
C LYS A 132 1.44 -37.11 29.12
N GLU A 133 2.37 -36.18 28.94
CA GLU A 133 3.82 -36.45 28.89
C GLU A 133 4.18 -37.61 27.93
N ILE A 134 3.48 -37.72 26.78
CA ILE A 134 3.69 -38.78 25.81
C ILE A 134 5.07 -38.60 25.18
N CYS A 135 5.95 -39.60 25.37
CA CYS A 135 7.33 -39.60 24.88
C CYS A 135 7.64 -40.87 24.09
N ILE A 136 8.21 -40.68 22.86
CA ILE A 136 8.64 -41.81 22.02
C ILE A 136 10.00 -42.37 22.48
N PHE A 137 10.84 -41.52 23.09
CA PHE A 137 12.16 -41.85 23.56
C PHE A 137 12.27 -41.63 25.07
N PRO A 138 11.72 -42.55 25.91
CA PRO A 138 11.69 -42.41 27.38
C PRO A 138 13.07 -42.19 28.01
N GLU A 139 14.13 -42.74 27.42
CA GLU A 139 15.52 -42.56 27.84
C GLU A 139 16.02 -41.12 27.83
N PHE A 140 15.41 -40.23 27.02
CA PHE A 140 15.76 -38.80 26.96
C PHE A 140 14.81 -37.92 27.78
N LEU A 141 13.78 -38.45 28.41
CA LEU A 141 12.75 -37.69 29.09
C LEU A 141 13.30 -36.86 30.26
N ASP A 142 14.16 -37.42 31.08
CA ASP A 142 14.75 -36.73 32.23
C ASP A 142 15.66 -35.56 31.75
N LEU A 143 16.44 -35.82 30.70
CA LEU A 143 17.27 -34.78 30.07
C LEU A 143 16.42 -33.68 29.47
N SER A 144 15.33 -34.01 28.78
CA SER A 144 14.38 -33.03 28.24
C SER A 144 13.73 -32.20 29.35
N LYS A 145 13.35 -32.84 30.46
CA LYS A 145 12.79 -32.16 31.63
C LYS A 145 13.80 -31.22 32.30
N SER A 146 15.10 -31.57 32.32
CA SER A 146 16.15 -30.73 32.90
C SER A 146 16.38 -29.42 32.14
N CYS A 147 16.15 -29.39 30.80
CA CYS A 147 16.32 -28.23 29.94
C CYS A 147 14.99 -27.51 29.58
N LYS A 148 13.89 -27.90 30.24
CA LYS A 148 12.53 -27.47 29.91
C LYS A 148 12.38 -25.94 29.84
N ASN A 149 12.87 -25.25 30.87
CA ASN A 149 12.66 -23.80 31.00
C ASN A 149 13.47 -23.01 29.97
N GLU A 150 14.72 -23.43 29.75
CA GLU A 150 15.64 -22.73 28.85
C GLU A 150 15.18 -22.88 27.39
N ILE A 151 14.84 -24.09 26.97
CA ILE A 151 14.39 -24.36 25.60
C ILE A 151 12.98 -23.80 25.39
N GLY A 152 12.09 -23.92 26.37
CA GLY A 152 10.75 -23.34 26.30
C GLY A 152 10.80 -21.82 26.17
N LEU A 153 11.67 -21.14 26.94
CA LEU A 153 11.89 -19.71 26.82
C LEU A 153 12.46 -19.34 25.44
N LEU A 154 13.43 -20.11 24.92
CA LEU A 154 14.00 -19.90 23.59
C LEU A 154 12.92 -19.99 22.51
N ASN A 155 12.09 -21.03 22.52
CA ASN A 155 11.00 -21.24 21.58
C ASN A 155 9.96 -20.11 21.64
N LEU A 156 9.64 -19.64 22.85
CA LEU A 156 8.78 -18.44 23.04
C LEU A 156 9.41 -17.19 22.42
N CYS A 157 10.70 -16.94 22.69
CA CYS A 157 11.41 -15.77 22.14
C CYS A 157 11.45 -15.80 20.60
N ILE A 158 11.75 -16.95 19.99
CA ILE A 158 11.75 -17.14 18.53
C ILE A 158 10.35 -16.83 17.97
N THR A 159 9.30 -17.36 18.59
CA THR A 159 7.92 -17.11 18.16
C THR A 159 7.53 -15.65 18.27
N LEU A 160 7.82 -15.00 19.41
CA LEU A 160 7.53 -13.58 19.61
C LEU A 160 8.30 -12.69 18.62
N PHE A 161 9.58 -13.00 18.36
CA PHE A 161 10.37 -12.29 17.36
C PHE A 161 9.77 -12.43 15.95
N THR A 162 9.36 -13.64 15.57
CA THR A 162 8.72 -13.91 14.29
C THR A 162 7.40 -13.16 14.16
N LEU A 163 6.56 -13.17 15.19
CA LEU A 163 5.29 -12.45 15.20
C LEU A 163 5.51 -10.93 15.14
N PHE A 164 6.50 -10.41 15.88
CA PHE A 164 6.86 -9.00 15.82
C PHE A 164 7.32 -8.61 14.40
N TYR A 165 8.20 -9.39 13.78
CA TYR A 165 8.65 -9.16 12.41
C TYR A 165 7.48 -9.11 11.41
N ILE A 166 6.61 -10.13 11.44
CA ILE A 166 5.46 -10.23 10.54
C ILE A 166 4.45 -9.10 10.78
N SER A 167 4.18 -8.76 12.04
CA SER A 167 3.27 -7.67 12.40
C SER A 167 3.75 -6.32 11.87
N ASN A 168 5.04 -6.02 11.98
CA ASN A 168 5.61 -4.78 11.44
C ASN A 168 5.53 -4.71 9.91
N LEU A 169 5.83 -5.81 9.21
CA LEU A 169 5.68 -5.86 7.75
C LEU A 169 4.22 -5.66 7.32
N TYR A 170 3.28 -6.32 8.00
CA TYR A 170 1.85 -6.16 7.73
C TYR A 170 1.38 -4.72 7.94
N PHE A 171 1.78 -4.10 9.04
CA PHE A 171 1.45 -2.71 9.35
C PHE A 171 1.96 -1.77 8.25
N PHE A 172 3.19 -1.96 7.80
CA PHE A 172 3.77 -1.15 6.72
C PHE A 172 3.02 -1.34 5.38
N GLU A 173 2.76 -2.59 4.96
CA GLU A 173 2.01 -2.85 3.72
C GLU A 173 0.59 -2.26 3.77
N MET A 174 -0.05 -2.34 4.95
CA MET A 174 -1.39 -1.80 5.15
C MET A 174 -1.43 -0.28 5.06
N ASN A 175 -0.45 0.39 5.68
CA ASN A 175 -0.33 1.84 5.59
C ASN A 175 -0.07 2.31 4.16
N ALA A 176 0.87 1.68 3.45
CA ALA A 176 1.15 2.01 2.05
C ALA A 176 -0.08 1.78 1.14
N ALA A 177 -0.84 0.71 1.38
CA ALA A 177 -2.10 0.46 0.66
C ALA A 177 -3.16 1.52 0.98
N THR A 178 -3.27 1.93 2.24
CA THR A 178 -4.23 2.95 2.70
C THR A 178 -3.88 4.32 2.11
N GLU A 179 -2.60 4.71 2.12
CA GLU A 179 -2.13 5.96 1.49
C GLU A 179 -2.41 5.97 -0.01
N LYS A 180 -2.13 4.86 -0.69
CA LYS A 180 -2.45 4.73 -2.12
C LYS A 180 -3.94 4.83 -2.39
N LEU A 181 -4.78 4.21 -1.56
CA LEU A 181 -6.23 4.30 -1.68
C LEU A 181 -6.72 5.73 -1.43
N SER A 182 -6.18 6.42 -0.43
CA SER A 182 -6.48 7.84 -0.16
C SER A 182 -6.07 8.71 -1.35
N TYR A 183 -4.84 8.53 -1.84
CA TYR A 183 -4.39 9.26 -3.03
C TYR A 183 -5.31 9.05 -4.24
N CYS A 184 -5.67 7.81 -4.56
CA CYS A 184 -6.60 7.49 -5.65
C CYS A 184 -8.01 8.02 -5.42
N SER A 185 -8.42 8.18 -4.15
CA SER A 185 -9.71 8.78 -3.79
C SER A 185 -9.76 10.29 -4.04
N ASP A 186 -8.63 10.96 -3.86
CA ASP A 186 -8.54 12.42 -3.82
C ASP A 186 -7.96 13.02 -5.09
N HIS A 187 -7.22 12.23 -5.90
CA HIS A 187 -6.55 12.70 -7.11
C HIS A 187 -7.11 12.05 -8.38
N ASP A 188 -6.98 12.76 -9.49
CA ASP A 188 -7.12 12.22 -10.85
C ASP A 188 -5.82 11.51 -11.25
N LEU A 189 -5.89 10.22 -11.55
CA LEU A 189 -4.71 9.39 -11.82
C LEU A 189 -3.98 9.74 -13.13
N MET A 190 -4.65 10.41 -14.07
CA MET A 190 -4.03 10.82 -15.34
C MET A 190 -3.19 12.08 -15.19
N THR A 191 -3.72 13.06 -14.47
CA THR A 191 -3.13 14.39 -14.36
C THR A 191 -2.36 14.64 -13.07
N GLY A 192 -2.62 13.84 -12.01
CA GLY A 192 -2.08 14.02 -10.66
C GLY A 192 -2.77 15.13 -9.87
N LEU A 193 -3.60 15.96 -10.47
CA LEU A 193 -4.35 16.98 -9.78
C LEU A 193 -5.40 16.39 -8.84
N PHE A 194 -5.91 17.20 -7.93
CA PHE A 194 -7.08 16.78 -7.15
C PHE A 194 -8.27 16.49 -8.05
N ASN A 195 -9.15 15.59 -7.64
CA ASN A 195 -10.38 15.32 -8.36
C ASN A 195 -11.55 16.14 -7.79
N ARG A 196 -12.68 16.12 -8.49
CA ARG A 196 -13.90 16.82 -8.11
C ARG A 196 -14.39 16.44 -6.70
N ARG A 197 -14.29 15.19 -6.32
CA ARG A 197 -14.70 14.69 -5.00
C ARG A 197 -13.90 15.33 -3.86
N PHE A 198 -12.60 15.46 -4.04
CA PHE A 198 -11.73 16.14 -3.07
C PHE A 198 -12.12 17.61 -2.91
N PHE A 199 -12.40 18.31 -4.03
CA PHE A 199 -12.85 19.68 -3.99
C PHE A 199 -14.16 19.85 -3.20
N GLU A 200 -15.18 19.03 -3.49
CA GLU A 200 -16.46 19.04 -2.78
C GLU A 200 -16.25 18.81 -1.27
N HIS A 201 -15.37 17.88 -0.91
CA HIS A 201 -15.04 17.59 0.49
C HIS A 201 -14.33 18.76 1.19
N ILE A 202 -13.41 19.46 0.51
CA ILE A 202 -12.76 20.68 1.06
C ILE A 202 -13.78 21.78 1.27
N MET A 203 -14.65 22.04 0.29
CA MET A 203 -15.66 23.08 0.39
C MET A 203 -16.58 22.83 1.58
N GLU A 204 -17.08 21.60 1.75
CA GLU A 204 -17.93 21.23 2.88
C GLU A 204 -17.22 21.37 4.23
N ARG A 205 -15.95 20.96 4.32
CA ARG A 205 -15.17 21.06 5.56
C ARG A 205 -14.90 22.51 5.96
N ASN A 206 -14.62 23.37 5.01
CA ASN A 206 -14.22 24.76 5.26
C ASN A 206 -15.43 25.71 5.40
N LYS A 207 -16.66 25.24 5.22
CA LYS A 207 -17.89 26.05 5.42
C LYS A 207 -17.97 26.74 6.79
N SER A 208 -17.34 26.16 7.82
CA SER A 208 -17.32 26.72 9.17
C SER A 208 -16.19 27.73 9.41
N GLU A 209 -15.24 27.85 8.50
CA GLU A 209 -14.18 28.83 8.56
C GLU A 209 -14.68 30.12 7.89
N ASN A 210 -14.71 31.22 8.64
CA ASN A 210 -15.04 32.55 8.12
C ASN A 210 -13.94 33.04 7.16
N GLU A 211 -13.85 32.44 5.98
CA GLU A 211 -12.99 32.92 4.90
C GLU A 211 -13.67 34.09 4.22
N ASN A 212 -13.10 35.28 4.41
CA ASN A 212 -13.72 36.56 3.99
C ASN A 212 -13.76 36.77 2.48
N LYS A 213 -13.00 36.07 1.66
CA LYS A 213 -13.03 36.13 0.19
C LYS A 213 -12.33 34.95 -0.43
N TYR A 214 -12.86 34.44 -1.51
CA TYR A 214 -12.23 33.39 -2.32
C TYR A 214 -12.66 33.57 -3.79
N THR A 215 -11.88 33.02 -4.71
CA THR A 215 -12.24 32.98 -6.13
C THR A 215 -12.23 31.56 -6.63
N ILE A 216 -13.22 31.19 -7.42
CA ILE A 216 -13.26 29.91 -8.16
C ILE A 216 -13.19 30.27 -9.66
N ALA A 217 -12.30 29.57 -10.36
CA ALA A 217 -12.18 29.64 -11.80
C ALA A 217 -12.37 28.28 -12.43
N ILE A 218 -13.15 28.21 -13.49
CA ILE A 218 -13.38 27.01 -14.29
C ILE A 218 -12.69 27.21 -15.63
N PHE A 219 -11.87 26.27 -16.02
CA PHE A 219 -11.13 26.22 -17.27
C PHE A 219 -11.66 25.10 -18.15
N ASP A 220 -11.62 25.34 -19.45
CA ASP A 220 -11.87 24.29 -20.43
C ASP A 220 -10.91 24.50 -21.63
N ILE A 221 -10.30 23.39 -22.07
CA ILE A 221 -9.37 23.43 -23.22
C ILE A 221 -10.17 23.66 -24.49
N ASP A 222 -9.77 24.68 -25.23
CA ASP A 222 -10.45 25.07 -26.46
C ASP A 222 -10.23 24.04 -27.56
N ASP A 223 -11.32 23.63 -28.20
CA ASP A 223 -11.31 22.67 -29.32
C ASP A 223 -10.63 21.35 -29.03
N PHE A 224 -10.64 20.86 -27.75
CA PHE A 224 -9.97 19.62 -27.34
C PHE A 224 -10.42 18.40 -28.15
N LYS A 225 -11.69 18.33 -28.53
CA LYS A 225 -12.20 17.29 -29.43
C LYS A 225 -11.46 17.28 -30.77
N LYS A 226 -11.13 18.43 -31.35
CA LYS A 226 -10.34 18.49 -32.58
C LYS A 226 -8.94 17.94 -32.41
N VAL A 227 -8.33 18.14 -31.24
CA VAL A 227 -7.02 17.54 -30.91
C VAL A 227 -7.13 16.01 -30.96
N ASN A 228 -8.11 15.45 -30.26
CA ASN A 228 -8.35 13.99 -30.27
C ASN A 228 -8.64 13.45 -31.66
N ASP A 229 -9.49 14.13 -32.43
CA ASP A 229 -9.87 13.70 -33.78
C ASP A 229 -8.71 13.78 -34.78
N THR A 230 -7.76 14.72 -34.57
CA THR A 230 -6.63 14.95 -35.48
C THR A 230 -5.39 14.15 -35.14
N TYR A 231 -5.07 14.02 -33.84
CA TYR A 231 -3.81 13.46 -33.34
C TYR A 231 -4.00 12.16 -32.53
N GLY A 232 -5.25 11.77 -32.28
CA GLY A 232 -5.59 10.59 -31.48
C GLY A 232 -5.68 10.87 -29.99
N HIS A 233 -6.34 9.98 -29.25
CA HIS A 233 -6.58 10.11 -27.81
C HIS A 233 -5.30 10.19 -26.96
N GLN A 234 -4.22 9.51 -27.37
CA GLN A 234 -2.95 9.57 -26.66
C GLN A 234 -2.31 10.98 -26.71
N ALA A 235 -2.48 11.67 -27.84
CA ALA A 235 -2.06 13.07 -27.96
C ALA A 235 -2.92 13.98 -27.07
N GLY A 236 -4.22 13.72 -26.99
CA GLY A 236 -5.12 14.41 -26.05
C GLY A 236 -4.72 14.20 -24.59
N ASP A 237 -4.34 12.99 -24.22
CA ASP A 237 -3.84 12.69 -22.88
C ASP A 237 -2.57 13.48 -22.54
N GLU A 238 -1.66 13.65 -23.51
CA GLU A 238 -0.45 14.46 -23.32
C GLU A 238 -0.76 15.96 -23.20
N VAL A 239 -1.75 16.44 -23.96
CA VAL A 239 -2.29 17.80 -23.81
C VAL A 239 -2.84 18.00 -22.40
N LEU A 240 -3.68 17.09 -21.91
CA LEU A 240 -4.25 17.16 -20.56
C LEU A 240 -3.16 17.19 -19.49
N LYS A 241 -2.15 16.32 -19.57
CA LYS A 241 -1.02 16.29 -18.62
C LYS A 241 -0.23 17.59 -18.64
N THR A 242 0.08 18.11 -19.83
CA THR A 242 0.87 19.35 -19.97
C THR A 242 0.11 20.55 -19.44
N VAL A 243 -1.18 20.69 -19.77
CA VAL A 243 -2.03 21.75 -19.23
C VAL A 243 -2.15 21.65 -17.72
N SER A 244 -2.40 20.45 -17.19
CA SER A 244 -2.47 20.20 -15.75
C SER A 244 -1.20 20.62 -15.02
N LYS A 245 -0.06 20.21 -15.52
CA LYS A 245 1.25 20.58 -14.98
C LYS A 245 1.47 22.10 -15.01
N THR A 246 1.07 22.77 -16.10
CA THR A 246 1.19 24.22 -16.22
C THR A 246 0.32 24.96 -15.20
N ILE A 247 -0.90 24.45 -14.92
CA ILE A 247 -1.81 24.99 -13.90
C ILE A 247 -1.20 24.80 -12.51
N GLU A 248 -0.75 23.58 -12.19
CA GLU A 248 -0.17 23.23 -10.89
C GLU A 248 1.09 24.05 -10.57
N GLU A 249 2.02 24.14 -11.51
CA GLU A 249 3.25 24.93 -11.36
C GLU A 249 2.97 26.42 -11.13
N SER A 250 1.90 26.96 -11.72
CA SER A 250 1.55 28.37 -11.54
C SER A 250 0.90 28.64 -10.18
N SER A 251 0.32 27.64 -9.56
CA SER A 251 -0.40 27.75 -8.29
C SER A 251 0.52 27.88 -7.07
N ASN A 252 1.82 27.53 -7.17
CA ASN A 252 2.84 27.61 -6.12
C ASN A 252 2.40 27.05 -4.76
N ASN A 253 1.53 26.01 -4.74
CA ASN A 253 0.87 25.47 -3.56
C ASN A 253 -0.02 26.45 -2.76
N GLU A 254 -0.31 27.64 -3.30
CA GLU A 254 -1.23 28.60 -2.69
C GLU A 254 -2.69 28.31 -3.06
N PHE A 255 -2.92 27.65 -4.20
CA PHE A 255 -4.23 27.37 -4.76
C PHE A 255 -4.49 25.87 -4.89
N VAL A 256 -5.75 25.47 -4.84
CA VAL A 256 -6.15 24.07 -5.03
C VAL A 256 -6.53 23.87 -6.50
N THR A 257 -5.75 23.01 -7.17
CA THR A 257 -5.94 22.67 -8.59
C THR A 257 -6.67 21.34 -8.71
N VAL A 258 -7.75 21.35 -9.49
CA VAL A 258 -8.69 20.22 -9.58
C VAL A 258 -8.95 19.89 -11.05
N ARG A 259 -8.92 18.62 -11.40
CA ARG A 259 -9.54 18.16 -12.64
C ARG A 259 -11.02 17.92 -12.38
N TRP A 260 -11.88 18.73 -13.03
CA TRP A 260 -13.31 18.67 -12.80
C TRP A 260 -13.98 17.53 -13.56
N GLY A 261 -13.51 17.26 -14.78
CA GLY A 261 -13.92 16.14 -15.64
C GLY A 261 -13.50 16.37 -17.09
N GLY A 262 -13.25 15.31 -17.86
CA GLY A 262 -12.86 15.41 -19.26
C GLY A 262 -11.69 16.36 -19.49
N GLU A 263 -11.97 17.50 -20.12
CA GLU A 263 -11.05 18.59 -20.44
C GLU A 263 -11.22 19.85 -19.57
N GLU A 264 -12.01 19.71 -18.47
CA GLU A 264 -12.33 20.81 -17.56
C GLU A 264 -11.49 20.76 -16.29
N PHE A 265 -11.05 21.94 -15.83
CA PHE A 265 -10.27 22.12 -14.60
C PHE A 265 -10.92 23.20 -13.73
N VAL A 266 -10.73 23.10 -12.43
CA VAL A 266 -11.14 24.10 -11.45
C VAL A 266 -9.92 24.55 -10.66
N LEU A 267 -9.80 25.86 -10.46
CA LEU A 267 -8.82 26.47 -9.58
C LEU A 267 -9.56 27.18 -8.44
N TYR A 268 -9.35 26.70 -7.23
CA TYR A 268 -9.83 27.36 -6.01
C TYR A 268 -8.70 28.21 -5.42
N MET A 269 -8.95 29.49 -5.28
CA MET A 269 -8.03 30.51 -4.80
C MET A 269 -8.55 31.08 -3.49
N PRO A 270 -8.18 30.51 -2.32
CA PRO A 270 -8.58 31.04 -1.02
C PRO A 270 -7.99 32.43 -0.79
N ARG A 271 -8.70 33.26 -0.04
CA ARG A 271 -8.26 34.61 0.35
C ARG A 271 -7.78 35.49 -0.81
N THR A 272 -8.35 35.25 -2.00
CA THR A 272 -7.92 35.95 -3.22
C THR A 272 -9.05 36.82 -3.76
N GLU A 273 -8.75 38.10 -3.94
CA GLU A 273 -9.67 39.10 -4.52
C GLU A 273 -9.73 38.98 -6.04
N GLU A 274 -10.82 39.47 -6.63
CA GLU A 274 -11.14 39.40 -8.07
C GLU A 274 -10.00 39.90 -8.97
N ILE A 275 -9.38 41.04 -8.62
CA ILE A 275 -8.33 41.65 -9.46
C ILE A 275 -7.09 40.75 -9.49
N ARG A 276 -6.63 40.27 -8.30
CA ARG A 276 -5.47 39.38 -8.22
C ARG A 276 -5.73 38.05 -8.91
N ALA A 277 -6.93 37.51 -8.74
CA ALA A 277 -7.34 36.27 -9.41
C ALA A 277 -7.33 36.45 -10.93
N PHE A 278 -7.90 37.51 -11.43
CA PHE A 278 -7.95 37.81 -12.87
C PHE A 278 -6.55 37.93 -13.48
N GLU A 279 -5.64 38.67 -12.84
CA GLU A 279 -4.25 38.82 -13.30
C GLU A 279 -3.53 37.46 -13.35
N HIS A 280 -3.70 36.64 -12.32
CA HIS A 280 -3.13 35.28 -12.28
C HIS A 280 -3.69 34.39 -13.39
N LEU A 281 -5.00 34.41 -13.61
CA LEU A 281 -5.66 33.59 -14.62
C LEU A 281 -5.29 34.04 -16.05
N GLU A 282 -5.14 35.35 -16.31
CA GLU A 282 -4.63 35.86 -17.58
C GLU A 282 -3.17 35.46 -17.83
N TYR A 283 -2.33 35.49 -16.79
CA TYR A 283 -0.96 34.98 -16.89
C TYR A 283 -0.96 33.48 -17.25
N LEU A 284 -1.76 32.70 -16.57
CA LEU A 284 -1.87 31.25 -16.78
C LEU A 284 -2.40 30.94 -18.19
N ARG A 285 -3.46 31.59 -18.63
CA ARG A 285 -4.02 31.44 -19.97
C ARG A 285 -2.94 31.69 -21.05
N LYS A 286 -2.19 32.81 -20.93
CA LYS A 286 -1.10 33.17 -21.87
C LYS A 286 0.03 32.12 -21.81
N ARG A 287 0.37 31.61 -20.63
CA ARG A 287 1.40 30.57 -20.45
C ARG A 287 0.98 29.28 -21.17
N ILE A 288 -0.27 28.84 -21.02
CA ILE A 288 -0.79 27.65 -21.72
C ILE A 288 -0.77 27.87 -23.23
N ALA A 289 -1.27 28.99 -23.72
CA ALA A 289 -1.30 29.32 -25.15
C ALA A 289 0.10 29.34 -25.81
N ASN A 290 1.15 29.64 -25.03
CA ASN A 290 2.54 29.70 -25.49
C ASN A 290 3.33 28.42 -25.21
N THR A 291 2.70 27.39 -24.64
CA THR A 291 3.37 26.12 -24.36
C THR A 291 3.32 25.20 -25.58
N ASP A 292 4.49 24.83 -26.09
CA ASP A 292 4.61 23.86 -27.16
C ASP A 292 4.43 22.44 -26.54
N ILE A 293 3.35 21.77 -26.90
CA ILE A 293 3.10 20.37 -26.53
C ILE A 293 3.61 19.50 -27.68
N VAL A 294 4.59 18.64 -27.41
CA VAL A 294 5.18 17.78 -28.45
C VAL A 294 4.66 16.36 -28.27
N TYR A 295 4.05 15.82 -29.31
CA TYR A 295 3.63 14.44 -29.37
C TYR A 295 3.97 13.86 -30.77
N ASP A 296 4.72 12.77 -30.82
CA ASP A 296 5.14 12.09 -32.06
C ASP A 296 5.76 13.05 -33.10
N ASP A 297 6.74 13.85 -32.63
CA ASP A 297 7.44 14.91 -33.40
C ASP A 297 6.54 16.05 -33.94
N LYS A 298 5.27 16.09 -33.55
CA LYS A 298 4.33 17.15 -33.92
C LYS A 298 4.13 18.12 -32.76
N LYS A 299 4.12 19.40 -33.09
CA LYS A 299 3.77 20.45 -32.13
C LYS A 299 2.26 20.66 -32.12
N ILE A 300 1.68 20.61 -30.96
CA ILE A 300 0.25 20.84 -30.69
C ILE A 300 0.16 22.07 -29.79
N ASN A 301 -0.55 23.10 -30.24
CA ASN A 301 -0.82 24.28 -29.43
C ASN A 301 -2.30 24.30 -29.08
N VAL A 302 -2.61 24.56 -27.84
CA VAL A 302 -3.97 24.68 -27.33
C VAL A 302 -4.15 26.00 -26.57
N THR A 303 -5.37 26.45 -26.50
CA THR A 303 -5.75 27.60 -25.65
C THR A 303 -6.78 27.12 -24.63
N VAL A 304 -7.02 27.94 -23.63
CA VAL A 304 -8.06 27.70 -22.62
C VAL A 304 -8.96 28.91 -22.51
N THR A 305 -10.24 28.66 -22.34
CA THR A 305 -11.21 29.67 -21.92
C THR A 305 -11.47 29.48 -20.43
N VAL A 306 -11.60 30.60 -19.72
CA VAL A 306 -11.74 30.62 -18.26
C VAL A 306 -12.93 31.46 -17.86
N GLY A 307 -13.81 30.93 -17.05
CA GLY A 307 -14.81 31.70 -16.31
C GLY A 307 -14.42 31.74 -14.83
N MET A 308 -14.47 32.90 -14.21
CA MET A 308 -14.14 33.07 -12.80
C MET A 308 -15.24 33.83 -12.05
N CYS A 309 -15.40 33.50 -10.76
CA CYS A 309 -16.29 34.22 -9.87
C CYS A 309 -15.71 34.30 -8.46
N THR A 310 -15.84 35.46 -7.81
CA THR A 310 -15.38 35.68 -6.43
C THR A 310 -16.57 35.58 -5.48
N GLY A 311 -16.45 34.80 -4.43
CA GLY A 311 -17.39 34.66 -3.32
C GLY A 311 -16.86 35.30 -2.04
N SER A 312 -17.76 35.55 -1.11
CA SER A 312 -17.46 36.09 0.22
C SER A 312 -17.84 35.15 1.35
N ASP A 313 -18.57 34.08 1.03
CA ASP A 313 -19.02 33.06 1.98
C ASP A 313 -18.99 31.69 1.30
N LEU A 314 -18.31 30.73 1.92
CA LEU A 314 -18.21 29.35 1.40
C LEU A 314 -19.55 28.57 1.47
N THR A 315 -20.55 29.07 2.18
CA THR A 315 -21.89 28.45 2.16
C THR A 315 -22.54 28.54 0.78
N ASP A 316 -22.16 29.53 -0.03
CA ASP A 316 -22.68 29.79 -1.37
C ASP A 316 -21.76 29.34 -2.51
N TYR A 317 -20.78 28.46 -2.23
CA TYR A 317 -19.77 28.07 -3.24
C TYR A 317 -20.41 27.45 -4.49
N GLU A 318 -21.55 26.77 -4.37
CA GLU A 318 -22.27 26.22 -5.54
C GLU A 318 -22.79 27.30 -6.48
N LEU A 319 -23.23 28.44 -5.94
CA LEU A 319 -23.63 29.60 -6.73
C LEU A 319 -22.42 30.24 -7.44
N VAL A 320 -21.29 30.30 -6.74
CA VAL A 320 -20.02 30.82 -7.30
C VAL A 320 -19.53 29.93 -8.45
N ILE A 321 -19.61 28.60 -8.30
CA ILE A 321 -19.30 27.64 -9.38
C ILE A 321 -20.23 27.87 -10.58
N ARG A 322 -21.54 27.91 -10.36
CA ARG A 322 -22.52 28.11 -11.43
C ARG A 322 -22.26 29.41 -12.18
N THR A 323 -21.95 30.51 -11.47
CA THR A 323 -21.65 31.81 -12.09
C THR A 323 -20.34 31.74 -12.89
N ALA A 324 -19.32 31.03 -12.41
CA ALA A 324 -18.09 30.84 -13.15
C ALA A 324 -18.33 30.00 -14.43
N ASP A 325 -19.18 28.97 -14.36
CA ASP A 325 -19.55 28.14 -15.50
C ASP A 325 -20.32 28.94 -16.58
N ASP A 326 -21.29 29.75 -16.17
CA ASP A 326 -22.01 30.65 -17.08
C ASP A 326 -21.04 31.63 -17.81
N ARG A 327 -20.04 32.13 -17.10
CA ARG A 327 -18.97 32.97 -17.64
C ARG A 327 -18.05 32.22 -18.60
N LEU A 328 -17.67 31.01 -18.27
CA LEU A 328 -16.92 30.12 -19.16
C LEU A 328 -17.68 29.88 -20.47
N TYR A 329 -18.96 29.53 -20.36
CA TYR A 329 -19.83 29.34 -21.53
C TYR A 329 -19.91 30.59 -22.40
N TYR A 330 -20.03 31.77 -21.78
CA TYR A 330 -20.00 33.05 -22.48
C TYR A 330 -18.69 33.25 -23.26
N GLY A 331 -17.53 33.01 -22.62
CA GLY A 331 -16.22 33.10 -23.24
C GLY A 331 -16.05 32.13 -24.43
N LYS A 332 -16.52 30.91 -24.29
CA LYS A 332 -16.51 29.89 -25.38
C LYS A 332 -17.30 30.36 -26.63
N ARG A 333 -18.39 31.08 -26.43
CA ARG A 333 -19.21 31.61 -27.55
C ARG A 333 -18.67 32.89 -28.15
N ASN A 334 -17.83 33.65 -27.45
CA ASN A 334 -17.35 34.95 -27.85
C ASN A 334 -15.85 34.98 -28.26
N GLY A 335 -15.37 33.88 -28.84
CA GLY A 335 -14.06 33.84 -29.46
C GLY A 335 -13.02 32.97 -28.73
N LYS A 336 -13.37 32.39 -27.59
CA LYS A 336 -12.47 31.52 -26.82
C LYS A 336 -11.19 32.24 -26.35
N ASN A 337 -10.23 31.48 -25.78
CA ASN A 337 -8.91 32.01 -25.37
C ASN A 337 -9.00 33.32 -24.58
N CYS A 338 -9.85 33.37 -23.56
CA CYS A 338 -10.10 34.56 -22.73
C CYS A 338 -10.43 34.17 -21.29
N VAL A 339 -10.29 35.13 -20.38
CA VAL A 339 -10.77 35.06 -19.00
C VAL A 339 -12.00 35.97 -18.88
N VAL A 340 -13.13 35.43 -18.43
CA VAL A 340 -14.39 36.14 -18.20
C VAL A 340 -14.63 36.26 -16.70
N LYS A 341 -14.80 37.47 -16.20
CA LYS A 341 -15.06 37.82 -14.80
C LYS A 341 -16.43 38.46 -14.60
#